data_1558cfc95c87a3a5e94c073e42efdc17
#
_entry.id   1558cfc95c87a3a5e94c073e42efdc17
#
_cell.length_a   1.000
_cell.length_b   1.000
_cell.length_c   1.000
_cell.angle_alpha   90.00
_cell.angle_beta   90.00
_cell.angle_gamma   90.00
#
_symmetry.space_group_name_H-M   'P 1'
#
loop_
_entity.id
_entity.type
_entity.pdbx_description
1 polymer ?
#
loop_
_entity_poly.entity_id
_entity_poly.type
_entity_poly.pdbx_seq_one_letter_code
_entity_poly.pdbx_strand_id
1 'polypeptide(L)'
;MKKNISLSGMATILMMASCTSNAPQSKETAETVKDSLQITNPDLWAAQNHKLELKADRGVMANPLELKKFIQIAIIVEDIEVAAREWAQILNVPVPEIRVHQTVDTTDPNLMYYGKNYKYGLKLASIMAPQGFIIELHQILDDNPSTYNEFIKEHGYGVHHLGFAVGDRRDAVVNELIDRGYQKRVEHIYPTGSWTIIDSEQSLGVNLNIKPAM
;
A
#
# COMPACT_ATOMS: atom_id res chain seq x y z
N MET A 1 -26.70 64.17 -15.99
CA MET A 1 -25.98 64.51 -17.24
C MET A 1 -25.63 63.25 -17.97
N LYS A 2 -26.23 63.07 -19.12
CA LYS A 2 -26.05 61.93 -20.05
C LYS A 2 -24.67 62.05 -20.76
N LYS A 3 -24.03 60.92 -20.99
CA LYS A 3 -23.28 60.70 -22.25
C LYS A 3 -23.16 59.22 -22.50
N ASN A 4 -23.97 58.76 -23.46
CA ASN A 4 -23.74 57.59 -24.27
C ASN A 4 -22.53 57.82 -25.17
N ILE A 5 -21.73 56.77 -25.41
CA ILE A 5 -20.99 56.60 -26.64
C ILE A 5 -21.12 55.12 -27.05
N SER A 6 -21.55 54.99 -28.29
CA SER A 6 -21.93 53.80 -29.08
C SER A 6 -20.80 53.39 -29.99
N LEU A 7 -20.81 52.08 -30.31
CA LEU A 7 -20.42 51.44 -31.62
C LEU A 7 -18.93 51.50 -32.04
N SER A 8 -18.35 50.38 -32.50
CA SER A 8 -18.55 49.55 -33.66
C SER A 8 -17.40 48.52 -33.67
N GLY A 9 -17.53 47.23 -33.79
CA GLY A 9 -17.84 46.54 -35.00
C GLY A 9 -16.61 46.33 -35.89
N MET A 10 -15.95 45.16 -35.78
CA MET A 10 -15.25 44.59 -36.93
C MET A 10 -15.03 43.08 -36.71
N ALA A 11 -15.77 42.30 -37.45
CA ALA A 11 -15.56 40.87 -37.66
C ALA A 11 -14.32 40.70 -38.56
N THR A 12 -13.35 39.92 -38.10
CA THR A 12 -12.29 39.45 -38.99
C THR A 12 -12.38 37.92 -39.05
N ILE A 13 -12.86 37.46 -40.20
CA ILE A 13 -12.81 36.06 -40.61
C ILE A 13 -11.34 35.74 -40.89
N LEU A 14 -10.78 34.76 -40.20
CA LEU A 14 -9.49 34.19 -40.58
C LEU A 14 -9.67 32.72 -40.94
N MET A 15 -9.30 32.44 -42.19
CA MET A 15 -9.39 31.18 -42.89
C MET A 15 -8.62 30.06 -42.18
N MET A 16 -9.24 28.91 -42.13
CA MET A 16 -8.64 27.63 -41.86
C MET A 16 -7.59 27.28 -42.91
N ALA A 17 -6.34 27.12 -42.50
CA ALA A 17 -5.34 26.40 -43.26
C ALA A 17 -5.21 24.99 -42.67
N SER A 18 -5.77 24.01 -43.38
CA SER A 18 -5.59 22.59 -43.14
C SER A 18 -4.18 22.19 -43.54
N CYS A 19 -3.29 21.92 -42.58
CA CYS A 19 -2.04 21.20 -42.80
C CYS A 19 -2.22 19.76 -42.31
N THR A 20 -2.52 18.86 -43.23
CA THR A 20 -2.35 17.43 -43.05
C THR A 20 -0.85 17.11 -43.08
N SER A 21 -0.24 16.85 -41.94
CA SER A 21 1.06 16.19 -41.85
C SER A 21 0.84 14.71 -41.49
N ASN A 22 0.97 13.85 -42.47
CA ASN A 22 1.14 12.42 -42.30
C ASN A 22 2.51 12.18 -41.63
N ALA A 23 2.51 11.88 -40.32
CA ALA A 23 3.63 11.25 -39.68
C ALA A 23 3.35 9.74 -39.63
N PRO A 24 4.31 8.88 -39.94
CA PRO A 24 4.12 7.43 -39.85
C PRO A 24 3.97 7.00 -38.41
N GLN A 25 2.85 6.37 -38.09
CA GLN A 25 2.69 5.64 -36.85
C GLN A 25 3.65 4.44 -36.86
N SER A 26 4.73 4.52 -36.10
CA SER A 26 5.49 3.34 -35.71
C SER A 26 4.62 2.52 -34.77
N LYS A 27 4.15 1.39 -35.27
CA LYS A 27 3.64 0.29 -34.43
C LYS A 27 4.82 -0.24 -33.64
N GLU A 28 5.08 0.31 -32.48
CA GLU A 28 5.93 -0.29 -31.49
C GLU A 28 5.11 -1.36 -30.79
N THR A 29 5.41 -2.59 -31.12
CA THR A 29 4.79 -3.79 -30.59
C THR A 29 5.08 -3.92 -29.10
N ALA A 30 4.04 -4.11 -28.32
CA ALA A 30 4.04 -4.32 -26.87
C ALA A 30 4.66 -5.69 -26.46
N GLU A 31 5.84 -6.02 -27.01
CA GLU A 31 6.47 -7.33 -26.78
C GLU A 31 7.89 -7.30 -26.19
N THR A 32 8.39 -6.15 -25.73
CA THR A 32 9.80 -6.04 -25.28
C THR A 32 9.99 -5.48 -23.86
N VAL A 33 9.09 -5.73 -22.93
CA VAL A 33 9.32 -5.41 -21.48
C VAL A 33 9.21 -6.64 -20.59
N LYS A 34 9.41 -7.84 -21.14
CA LYS A 34 9.37 -9.07 -20.34
C LYS A 34 10.73 -9.64 -19.94
N ASP A 35 11.83 -8.98 -20.26
CA ASP A 35 13.15 -9.62 -20.07
C ASP A 35 14.18 -8.67 -19.48
N SER A 36 14.08 -8.32 -18.19
CA SER A 36 15.27 -7.91 -17.43
C SER A 36 15.03 -7.61 -15.94
N LEU A 37 14.41 -8.52 -15.20
CA LEU A 37 14.58 -8.54 -13.73
C LEU A 37 14.77 -10.00 -13.30
N GLN A 38 15.96 -10.52 -13.54
CA GLN A 38 16.39 -11.77 -12.89
C GLN A 38 16.56 -11.50 -11.40
N ILE A 39 15.62 -11.99 -10.63
CA ILE A 39 15.65 -11.98 -9.17
C ILE A 39 16.76 -12.92 -8.72
N THR A 40 17.78 -12.36 -8.08
CA THR A 40 19.00 -13.06 -7.71
C THR A 40 18.91 -13.89 -6.42
N ASN A 41 17.71 -14.04 -5.83
CA ASN A 41 17.53 -14.92 -4.67
C ASN A 41 16.25 -15.77 -4.80
N PRO A 42 16.36 -16.96 -5.42
CA PRO A 42 15.23 -17.86 -5.64
C PRO A 42 14.55 -18.35 -4.34
N ASP A 43 15.28 -18.38 -3.21
CA ASP A 43 14.75 -18.93 -1.95
C ASP A 43 13.73 -17.99 -1.26
N LEU A 44 13.83 -16.67 -1.48
CA LEU A 44 12.88 -15.71 -0.93
C LEU A 44 11.60 -15.64 -1.77
N TRP A 45 11.70 -15.95 -3.07
CA TRP A 45 10.56 -15.92 -4.00
C TRP A 45 9.89 -17.30 -4.15
N ALA A 46 10.50 -18.36 -3.69
CA ALA A 46 9.83 -19.67 -3.61
C ALA A 46 8.62 -19.66 -2.65
N ALA A 47 8.62 -18.74 -1.69
CA ALA A 47 7.44 -18.51 -0.82
C ALA A 47 6.22 -17.96 -1.58
N GLN A 48 6.41 -17.24 -2.69
CA GLN A 48 5.34 -16.64 -3.50
C GLN A 48 4.50 -17.66 -4.28
N ASN A 49 4.98 -18.87 -4.47
CA ASN A 49 4.25 -19.94 -5.16
C ASN A 49 3.41 -20.82 -4.22
N HIS A 50 3.31 -20.45 -2.94
CA HIS A 50 2.30 -21.04 -2.08
C HIS A 50 0.92 -20.58 -2.57
N LYS A 51 0.32 -21.34 -3.49
CA LYS A 51 -1.12 -21.32 -3.64
C LYS A 51 -1.69 -21.54 -2.25
N LEU A 52 -2.31 -20.50 -1.70
CA LEU A 52 -3.10 -20.63 -0.49
C LEU A 52 -4.13 -21.75 -0.76
N GLU A 53 -3.90 -22.96 -0.27
CA GLU A 53 -4.93 -24.00 -0.26
C GLU A 53 -5.96 -23.60 0.79
N LEU A 54 -6.78 -22.62 0.43
CA LEU A 54 -7.92 -22.24 1.22
C LEU A 54 -8.85 -23.43 1.26
N LYS A 55 -9.06 -23.99 2.45
CA LYS A 55 -10.06 -25.06 2.66
C LYS A 55 -11.39 -24.60 2.06
N ALA A 56 -11.86 -25.29 1.04
CA ALA A 56 -12.95 -24.85 0.16
C ALA A 56 -14.32 -24.69 0.86
N ASP A 57 -14.51 -25.22 2.05
CA ASP A 57 -15.74 -25.10 2.81
C ASP A 57 -15.50 -24.30 4.10
N ARG A 58 -15.67 -23.00 3.96
CA ARG A 58 -15.60 -22.08 5.08
C ARG A 58 -16.99 -21.69 5.56
N GLY A 59 -17.92 -22.58 5.68
CA GLY A 59 -19.27 -22.29 6.15
C GLY A 59 -19.36 -21.12 7.13
N VAL A 60 -20.53 -20.64 7.45
CA VAL A 60 -20.70 -19.58 8.46
C VAL A 60 -19.92 -19.97 9.71
N MET A 61 -18.92 -19.17 10.06
CA MET A 61 -17.98 -19.51 11.13
C MET A 61 -18.67 -19.62 12.46
N ALA A 62 -18.53 -20.77 13.11
CA ALA A 62 -19.07 -21.00 14.46
C ALA A 62 -18.45 -20.01 15.49
N ASN A 63 -17.22 -19.56 15.24
CA ASN A 63 -16.54 -18.55 16.04
C ASN A 63 -16.02 -17.44 15.13
N PRO A 64 -16.69 -16.28 15.05
CA PRO A 64 -16.18 -15.13 14.31
C PRO A 64 -14.86 -14.66 14.93
N LEU A 65 -13.90 -14.25 14.09
CA LEU A 65 -12.60 -13.71 14.53
C LEU A 65 -12.72 -12.46 15.40
N GLU A 66 -13.91 -11.86 15.44
CA GLU A 66 -14.21 -10.64 16.21
C GLU A 66 -13.25 -9.47 15.87
N LEU A 67 -12.93 -9.27 14.59
CA LEU A 67 -12.18 -8.11 14.10
C LEU A 67 -13.03 -6.82 14.21
N LYS A 68 -13.42 -6.49 15.45
CA LYS A 68 -14.43 -5.45 15.72
C LYS A 68 -13.88 -4.02 15.56
N LYS A 69 -12.59 -3.83 15.79
CA LYS A 69 -11.99 -2.49 15.79
C LYS A 69 -11.04 -2.33 14.61
N PHE A 70 -11.56 -1.77 13.52
CA PHE A 70 -10.74 -1.26 12.44
C PHE A 70 -9.99 -0.01 12.90
N ILE A 71 -8.67 0.03 12.70
CA ILE A 71 -7.84 1.11 13.22
C ILE A 71 -6.95 1.77 12.17
N GLN A 72 -6.72 1.12 11.01
CA GLN A 72 -5.66 1.57 10.12
C GLN A 72 -5.87 1.13 8.68
N ILE A 73 -5.52 2.03 7.76
CA ILE A 73 -5.23 1.72 6.36
C ILE A 73 -3.77 2.06 6.11
N ALA A 74 -2.97 1.12 5.65
CA ALA A 74 -1.59 1.37 5.26
C ALA A 74 -1.47 1.44 3.73
N ILE A 75 -0.88 2.52 3.24
CA ILE A 75 -0.74 2.83 1.83
C ILE A 75 0.73 2.98 1.51
N ILE A 76 1.22 2.21 0.54
CA ILE A 76 2.56 2.39 -0.01
C ILE A 76 2.48 3.49 -1.07
N VAL A 77 3.37 4.46 -0.96
CA VAL A 77 3.43 5.63 -1.84
C VAL A 77 4.84 5.81 -2.41
N GLU A 78 4.94 6.41 -3.58
CA GLU A 78 6.22 6.72 -4.21
C GLU A 78 6.93 7.88 -3.52
N ASP A 79 6.20 8.95 -3.23
CA ASP A 79 6.68 10.16 -2.57
C ASP A 79 5.80 10.48 -1.36
N ILE A 80 6.33 10.23 -0.17
CA ILE A 80 5.59 10.39 1.08
C ILE A 80 5.35 11.87 1.42
N GLU A 81 6.25 12.78 1.02
CA GLU A 81 6.10 14.21 1.25
C GLU A 81 4.93 14.78 0.43
N VAL A 82 4.79 14.33 -0.81
CA VAL A 82 3.65 14.70 -1.66
C VAL A 82 2.37 14.08 -1.10
N ALA A 83 2.37 12.77 -0.87
CA ALA A 83 1.17 12.07 -0.39
C ALA A 83 0.67 12.62 0.96
N ALA A 84 1.59 12.93 1.90
CA ALA A 84 1.23 13.48 3.20
C ALA A 84 0.53 14.86 3.09
N ARG A 85 1.01 15.73 2.22
CA ARG A 85 0.38 17.04 1.96
C ARG A 85 -1.00 16.91 1.32
N GLU A 86 -1.11 16.07 0.29
CA GLU A 86 -2.39 15.85 -0.41
C GLU A 86 -3.45 15.26 0.51
N TRP A 87 -3.11 14.23 1.28
CA TRP A 87 -4.02 13.64 2.26
C TRP A 87 -4.43 14.65 3.33
N ALA A 88 -3.49 15.44 3.87
CA ALA A 88 -3.78 16.46 4.86
C ALA A 88 -4.75 17.53 4.32
N GLN A 89 -4.56 17.94 3.07
CA GLN A 89 -5.43 18.90 2.40
C GLN A 89 -6.83 18.33 2.17
N ILE A 90 -6.95 17.10 1.63
CA ILE A 90 -8.23 16.44 1.36
C ILE A 90 -9.04 16.25 2.64
N LEU A 91 -8.38 15.85 3.74
CA LEU A 91 -9.03 15.61 5.03
C LEU A 91 -9.18 16.85 5.89
N ASN A 92 -8.61 17.99 5.47
CA ASN A 92 -8.55 19.23 6.23
C ASN A 92 -7.96 19.03 7.64
N VAL A 93 -6.79 18.37 7.71
CA VAL A 93 -6.04 18.09 8.93
C VAL A 93 -4.60 18.63 8.79
N PRO A 94 -3.85 18.79 9.89
CA PRO A 94 -2.43 19.16 9.81
C PRO A 94 -1.61 18.14 9.01
N VAL A 95 -0.61 18.61 8.26
CA VAL A 95 0.36 17.73 7.60
C VAL A 95 1.10 16.91 8.67
N PRO A 96 1.13 15.59 8.56
CA PRO A 96 1.77 14.75 9.55
C PRO A 96 3.30 14.88 9.52
N GLU A 97 3.94 14.58 10.66
CA GLU A 97 5.37 14.39 10.70
C GLU A 97 5.77 13.14 9.89
N ILE A 98 6.80 13.28 9.06
CA ILE A 98 7.39 12.17 8.33
C ILE A 98 8.65 11.72 9.06
N ARG A 99 8.74 10.44 9.39
CA ARG A 99 9.86 9.87 10.14
C ARG A 99 10.52 8.74 9.36
N VAL A 100 11.83 8.63 9.47
CA VAL A 100 12.51 7.37 9.14
C VAL A 100 12.18 6.40 10.27
N HIS A 101 11.32 5.42 9.97
CA HIS A 101 10.84 4.44 10.96
C HIS A 101 11.80 3.26 11.08
N GLN A 102 12.38 2.85 9.97
CA GLN A 102 13.30 1.72 9.88
C GLN A 102 14.42 2.03 8.89
N THR A 103 15.64 1.61 9.21
CA THR A 103 16.79 1.70 8.31
C THR A 103 17.32 0.31 8.00
N VAL A 104 17.91 0.16 6.83
CA VAL A 104 18.52 -1.12 6.40
C VAL A 104 19.67 -1.59 7.30
N ASP A 105 20.26 -0.68 8.08
CA ASP A 105 21.33 -1.00 9.02
C ASP A 105 20.79 -1.53 10.37
N THR A 106 19.51 -1.29 10.65
CA THR A 106 18.87 -1.75 11.87
C THR A 106 18.66 -3.25 11.84
N THR A 107 19.20 -3.97 12.82
CA THR A 107 18.92 -5.38 13.03
C THR A 107 17.99 -5.53 14.21
N ASP A 108 16.80 -6.05 13.98
CA ASP A 108 15.84 -6.40 15.02
C ASP A 108 15.59 -7.92 14.98
N PRO A 109 16.03 -8.67 16.01
CA PRO A 109 15.86 -10.11 16.03
C PRO A 109 14.39 -10.57 16.10
N ASN A 110 13.48 -9.67 16.46
CA ASN A 110 12.05 -9.95 16.57
C ASN A 110 11.25 -9.55 15.33
N LEU A 111 11.91 -8.99 14.32
CA LEU A 111 11.29 -8.65 13.05
C LEU A 111 11.49 -9.78 12.06
N MET A 112 10.39 -10.48 11.73
CA MET A 112 10.39 -11.68 10.90
C MET A 112 9.56 -11.47 9.64
N TYR A 113 10.09 -11.91 8.53
CA TYR A 113 9.41 -12.02 7.25
C TYR A 113 9.42 -13.49 6.80
N TYR A 114 8.25 -14.12 6.73
CA TYR A 114 8.11 -15.57 6.55
C TYR A 114 8.99 -16.40 7.50
N GLY A 115 9.07 -15.98 8.78
CA GLY A 115 9.84 -16.67 9.81
C GLY A 115 11.37 -16.48 9.75
N LYS A 116 11.87 -15.59 8.90
CA LYS A 116 13.30 -15.25 8.80
C LYS A 116 13.49 -13.77 9.16
N ASN A 117 14.58 -13.45 9.85
CA ASN A 117 14.93 -12.04 10.07
C ASN A 117 15.16 -11.35 8.73
N TYR A 118 14.70 -10.12 8.64
CA TYR A 118 14.92 -9.29 7.46
C TYR A 118 15.18 -7.84 7.84
N LYS A 119 15.66 -7.07 6.87
CA LYS A 119 15.93 -5.65 7.00
C LYS A 119 15.27 -4.91 5.87
N TYR A 120 14.76 -3.73 6.15
CA TYR A 120 14.19 -2.84 5.16
C TYR A 120 14.33 -1.38 5.61
N GLY A 121 14.30 -0.45 4.68
CA GLY A 121 14.26 0.97 4.95
C GLY A 121 12.84 1.51 4.73
N LEU A 122 12.35 2.29 5.68
CA LEU A 122 10.98 2.81 5.65
C LEU A 122 10.90 4.22 6.21
N LYS A 123 10.35 5.16 5.41
CA LYS A 123 9.72 6.37 5.93
C LYS A 123 8.25 6.13 6.21
N LEU A 124 7.77 6.70 7.30
CA LEU A 124 6.40 6.56 7.76
C LEU A 124 5.79 7.91 8.13
N ALA A 125 4.55 8.13 7.72
CA ALA A 125 3.71 9.23 8.20
C ALA A 125 2.34 8.69 8.59
N SER A 126 1.78 9.17 9.71
CA SER A 126 0.47 8.73 10.22
C SER A 126 -0.48 9.91 10.28
N ILE A 127 -1.62 9.77 9.64
CA ILE A 127 -2.69 10.78 9.62
C ILE A 127 -3.88 10.22 10.37
N MET A 128 -4.31 10.90 11.42
CA MET A 128 -5.58 10.56 12.08
C MET A 128 -6.73 11.08 11.22
N ALA A 129 -7.48 10.18 10.63
CA ALA A 129 -8.67 10.52 9.88
C ALA A 129 -9.80 10.99 10.83
N PRO A 130 -10.66 11.94 10.43
CA PRO A 130 -11.78 12.40 11.25
C PRO A 130 -12.73 11.29 11.71
N GLN A 131 -12.77 10.18 11.00
CA GLN A 131 -13.55 8.99 11.30
C GLN A 131 -12.95 8.09 12.39
N GLY A 132 -11.77 8.44 12.93
CA GLY A 132 -11.14 7.74 14.05
C GLY A 132 -10.29 6.52 13.68
N PHE A 133 -9.80 6.44 12.45
CA PHE A 133 -8.79 5.47 12.04
C PHE A 133 -7.53 6.18 11.51
N ILE A 134 -6.43 5.47 11.42
CA ILE A 134 -5.15 5.99 10.93
C ILE A 134 -4.98 5.67 9.44
N ILE A 135 -4.57 6.64 8.65
CA ILE A 135 -3.95 6.43 7.34
C ILE A 135 -2.44 6.45 7.56
N GLU A 136 -1.81 5.31 7.40
CA GLU A 136 -0.35 5.19 7.42
C GLU A 136 0.20 5.25 5.99
N LEU A 137 1.07 6.21 5.72
CA LEU A 137 1.79 6.31 4.45
C LEU A 137 3.18 5.71 4.63
N HIS A 138 3.55 4.84 3.71
CA HIS A 138 4.81 4.12 3.70
C HIS A 138 5.58 4.43 2.41
N GLN A 139 6.81 4.95 2.53
CA GLN A 139 7.76 5.04 1.42
C GLN A 139 8.93 4.13 1.71
N ILE A 140 9.18 3.19 0.82
CA ILE A 140 10.28 2.23 0.95
C ILE A 140 11.56 2.86 0.44
N LEU A 141 12.66 2.62 1.14
CA LEU A 141 13.96 3.29 0.91
C LEU A 141 15.04 2.37 0.33
N ASP A 142 14.70 1.12 0.05
CA ASP A 142 15.64 0.10 -0.45
C ASP A 142 14.92 -0.96 -1.30
N ASP A 143 15.71 -1.85 -1.91
CA ASP A 143 15.23 -2.94 -2.76
C ASP A 143 15.33 -4.32 -2.08
N ASN A 144 15.53 -4.37 -0.75
CA ASN A 144 15.62 -5.64 -0.05
C ASN A 144 14.29 -6.41 -0.14
N PRO A 145 14.34 -7.74 -0.17
CA PRO A 145 13.13 -8.56 -0.10
C PRO A 145 12.33 -8.23 1.15
N SER A 146 11.11 -7.76 0.94
CA SER A 146 10.17 -7.37 2.00
C SER A 146 8.74 -7.45 1.50
N THR A 147 7.77 -7.53 2.40
CA THR A 147 6.36 -7.48 2.03
C THR A 147 6.01 -6.24 1.21
N TYR A 148 6.70 -5.13 1.45
CA TYR A 148 6.46 -3.86 0.76
C TYR A 148 7.02 -3.86 -0.66
N ASN A 149 8.27 -4.33 -0.84
CA ASN A 149 8.91 -4.41 -2.15
C ASN A 149 8.25 -5.46 -3.05
N GLU A 150 7.74 -6.56 -2.46
CA GLU A 150 6.90 -7.51 -3.19
C GLU A 150 5.64 -6.83 -3.72
N PHE A 151 4.92 -6.12 -2.84
CA PHE A 151 3.69 -5.42 -3.22
C PHE A 151 3.95 -4.39 -4.33
N ILE A 152 4.99 -3.56 -4.19
CA ILE A 152 5.36 -2.56 -5.23
C ILE A 152 5.61 -3.25 -6.57
N LYS A 153 6.29 -4.37 -6.57
CA LYS A 153 6.61 -5.11 -7.79
C LYS A 153 5.38 -5.71 -8.47
N GLU A 154 4.42 -6.19 -7.68
CA GLU A 154 3.24 -6.86 -8.20
C GLU A 154 2.10 -5.90 -8.56
N HIS A 155 1.96 -4.82 -7.81
CA HIS A 155 0.80 -3.92 -7.87
C HIS A 155 1.16 -2.44 -8.06
N GLY A 156 2.43 -2.06 -7.90
CA GLY A 156 2.83 -0.67 -7.81
C GLY A 156 2.50 -0.08 -6.44
N TYR A 157 2.03 1.17 -6.42
CA TYR A 157 1.68 1.88 -5.19
C TYR A 157 0.19 1.73 -4.87
N GLY A 158 -0.17 1.68 -3.57
CA GLY A 158 -1.57 1.50 -3.17
C GLY A 158 -1.75 0.95 -1.77
N VAL A 159 -2.97 0.48 -1.48
CA VAL A 159 -3.33 -0.06 -0.15
C VAL A 159 -2.69 -1.43 0.05
N HIS A 160 -1.75 -1.50 0.99
CA HIS A 160 -1.02 -2.73 1.32
C HIS A 160 -1.73 -3.58 2.36
N HIS A 161 -2.27 -2.96 3.43
CA HIS A 161 -2.96 -3.70 4.47
C HIS A 161 -4.03 -2.88 5.20
N LEU A 162 -4.96 -3.60 5.82
CA LEU A 162 -5.95 -3.08 6.76
C LEU A 162 -5.58 -3.52 8.18
N GLY A 163 -5.56 -2.59 9.13
CA GLY A 163 -5.21 -2.86 10.52
C GLY A 163 -6.41 -3.01 11.45
N PHE A 164 -6.36 -4.04 12.28
CA PHE A 164 -7.39 -4.34 13.29
C PHE A 164 -6.76 -4.47 14.68
N ALA A 165 -7.35 -3.78 15.66
CA ALA A 165 -7.01 -3.96 17.07
C ALA A 165 -7.91 -5.02 17.69
N VAL A 166 -7.29 -6.03 18.32
CA VAL A 166 -7.99 -7.19 18.90
C VAL A 166 -7.71 -7.39 20.40
N GLY A 167 -6.98 -6.44 21.01
CA GLY A 167 -6.62 -6.50 22.44
C GLY A 167 -5.76 -7.71 22.76
N ASP A 168 -5.96 -8.26 23.94
CA ASP A 168 -5.23 -9.44 24.44
C ASP A 168 -5.46 -10.70 23.62
N ARG A 169 -6.40 -10.66 22.68
CA ARG A 169 -6.70 -11.79 21.78
C ARG A 169 -5.78 -11.87 20.56
N ARG A 170 -4.77 -11.01 20.45
CA ARG A 170 -3.92 -10.92 19.25
C ARG A 170 -3.38 -12.30 18.83
N ASP A 171 -2.79 -13.06 19.76
CA ASP A 171 -2.21 -14.36 19.43
C ASP A 171 -3.29 -15.41 19.06
N ALA A 172 -4.41 -15.40 19.76
CA ALA A 172 -5.53 -16.26 19.44
C ALA A 172 -6.09 -16.00 18.03
N VAL A 173 -6.25 -14.72 17.65
CA VAL A 173 -6.74 -14.32 16.33
C VAL A 173 -5.73 -14.70 15.24
N VAL A 174 -4.44 -14.47 15.46
CA VAL A 174 -3.37 -14.84 14.51
C VAL A 174 -3.36 -16.37 14.32
N ASN A 175 -3.40 -17.15 15.40
CA ASN A 175 -3.43 -18.61 15.31
C ASN A 175 -4.68 -19.11 14.59
N GLU A 176 -5.84 -18.54 14.86
CA GLU A 176 -7.09 -18.86 14.17
C GLU A 176 -6.99 -18.60 12.65
N LEU A 177 -6.35 -17.51 12.25
CA LEU A 177 -6.10 -17.21 10.82
C LEU A 177 -5.17 -18.26 10.20
N ILE A 178 -4.12 -18.69 10.93
CA ILE A 178 -3.21 -19.75 10.49
C ILE A 178 -3.97 -21.09 10.35
N ASP A 179 -4.81 -21.44 11.32
CA ASP A 179 -5.61 -22.66 11.28
C ASP A 179 -6.61 -22.68 10.10
N ARG A 180 -6.97 -21.50 9.61
CA ARG A 180 -7.79 -21.33 8.39
C ARG A 180 -6.99 -21.42 7.10
N GLY A 181 -5.67 -21.60 7.18
CA GLY A 181 -4.78 -21.76 6.04
C GLY A 181 -4.11 -20.44 5.58
N TYR A 182 -4.28 -19.34 6.31
CA TYR A 182 -3.48 -18.13 6.05
C TYR A 182 -2.08 -18.29 6.62
N GLN A 183 -1.12 -17.49 6.10
CA GLN A 183 0.24 -17.47 6.59
C GLN A 183 0.57 -16.15 7.26
N LYS A 184 1.49 -16.16 8.22
CA LYS A 184 2.14 -14.94 8.70
C LYS A 184 3.15 -14.48 7.67
N ARG A 185 2.89 -13.35 7.02
CA ARG A 185 3.85 -12.72 6.11
C ARG A 185 4.92 -11.99 6.89
N VAL A 186 4.50 -11.16 7.83
CA VAL A 186 5.41 -10.42 8.73
C VAL A 186 4.93 -10.53 10.16
N GLU A 187 5.88 -10.62 11.08
CA GLU A 187 5.63 -10.50 12.52
C GLU A 187 6.72 -9.66 13.16
N HIS A 188 6.31 -8.69 13.96
CA HIS A 188 7.21 -7.91 14.79
C HIS A 188 6.66 -7.85 16.22
N ILE A 189 7.45 -8.32 17.17
CA ILE A 189 7.12 -8.30 18.61
C ILE A 189 8.15 -7.44 19.30
N TYR A 190 7.70 -6.42 20.02
CA TYR A 190 8.55 -5.48 20.75
C TYR A 190 7.97 -5.23 22.15
N PRO A 191 8.73 -4.67 23.12
CA PRO A 191 8.31 -4.60 24.51
C PRO A 191 6.96 -3.91 24.78
N THR A 192 6.56 -2.98 23.91
CA THR A 192 5.33 -2.19 24.07
C THR A 192 4.20 -2.62 23.15
N GLY A 193 4.37 -3.68 22.35
CA GLY A 193 3.34 -4.12 21.41
C GLY A 193 3.81 -5.11 20.36
N SER A 194 2.99 -5.29 19.35
CA SER A 194 3.30 -6.13 18.21
C SER A 194 2.44 -5.75 17.01
N TRP A 195 2.86 -6.17 15.84
CA TRP A 195 2.02 -6.18 14.64
C TRP A 195 2.32 -7.42 13.81
N THR A 196 1.31 -7.90 13.12
CA THR A 196 1.42 -9.11 12.31
C THR A 196 0.66 -8.92 11.02
N ILE A 197 1.38 -8.98 9.91
CA ILE A 197 0.77 -9.02 8.57
C ILE A 197 0.45 -10.47 8.25
N ILE A 198 -0.83 -10.71 7.99
CA ILE A 198 -1.35 -11.97 7.49
C ILE A 198 -1.41 -11.89 5.96
N ASP A 199 -0.84 -12.88 5.30
CA ASP A 199 -0.92 -13.04 3.86
C ASP A 199 -2.34 -13.45 3.46
N SER A 200 -3.16 -12.47 3.13
CA SER A 200 -4.57 -12.64 2.78
C SER A 200 -4.95 -12.01 1.44
N GLU A 201 -3.98 -11.39 0.78
CA GLU A 201 -4.21 -10.59 -0.40
C GLU A 201 -4.87 -11.36 -1.54
N GLN A 202 -4.41 -12.60 -1.80
CA GLN A 202 -4.96 -13.43 -2.86
C GLN A 202 -6.47 -13.74 -2.68
N SER A 203 -6.93 -13.83 -1.43
CA SER A 203 -8.32 -14.21 -1.12
C SER A 203 -9.21 -13.02 -0.76
N LEU A 204 -8.64 -11.98 -0.16
CA LEU A 204 -9.39 -10.81 0.33
C LEU A 204 -9.10 -9.54 -0.48
N GLY A 205 -8.15 -9.58 -1.42
CA GLY A 205 -7.70 -8.42 -2.18
C GLY A 205 -6.82 -7.45 -1.36
N VAL A 206 -6.51 -7.79 -0.12
CA VAL A 206 -5.69 -6.97 0.78
C VAL A 206 -5.13 -7.82 1.92
N ASN A 207 -3.97 -7.46 2.44
CA ASN A 207 -3.42 -8.09 3.65
C ASN A 207 -4.10 -7.57 4.92
N LEU A 208 -4.14 -8.39 5.97
CA LEU A 208 -4.62 -7.99 7.29
C LEU A 208 -3.43 -7.74 8.22
N ASN A 209 -3.49 -6.66 8.99
CA ASN A 209 -2.55 -6.39 10.06
C ASN A 209 -3.26 -6.52 11.41
N ILE A 210 -2.84 -7.51 12.20
CA ILE A 210 -3.43 -7.80 13.52
C ILE A 210 -2.56 -7.20 14.61
N LYS A 211 -3.14 -6.31 15.40
CA LYS A 211 -2.46 -5.57 16.47
C LYS A 211 -3.19 -5.78 17.81
N PRO A 212 -2.48 -5.73 18.96
CA PRO A 212 -3.15 -5.72 20.27
C PRO A 212 -3.87 -4.39 20.52
N ALA A 213 -3.30 -3.26 20.09
CA ALA A 213 -3.85 -1.91 20.26
C ALA A 213 -3.48 -1.01 19.07
N MET A 214 -4.04 0.19 19.09
CA MET A 214 -3.69 1.27 18.17
C MET A 214 -2.41 1.94 18.62
#